data_4510b6c2220606cf59cf9bfd5884bf14
#
_entry.id   4510b6c2220606cf59cf9bfd5884bf14
#
_cell.length_a   1.000
_cell.length_b   1.000
_cell.length_c   1.000
_cell.angle_alpha   90.00
_cell.angle_beta   90.00
_cell.angle_gamma   90.00
#
_symmetry.space_group_name_H-M   'P 1'
#
loop_
_entity.id
_entity.type
_entity.pdbx_description
1 polymer ?
#
loop_
_entity_poly.entity_id
_entity_poly.type
_entity_poly.pdbx_seq_one_letter_code
_entity_poly.pdbx_strand_id
1 'polypeptide(L)'
;YTEGGPWFDAYYNCEYANEYYKNERKHLKNEYYNILAKHLAEKRSPKLINNLTLPQSLLESIEAFTYATIDPDGTYYGHTEENAMKIIQNKFQQGKTAKVAAIFNDDLNYDNKSYVYDEYLEALSIGSGGKLSNWDKEKNTDTPLIIRGVGKSSREAVKHCWETGRDFYAIDTGYFGNSKSKSKGWHRVTKNNLQDYGPIIERPTDRLLGWKYRKFKKGSKILICPPSDKVMKFFNQPSPEEWTKQIVEQLKDITDRPVEIRLKPNRTQRLSNDSIEAALANDVHCLVTYNSIAALEALNAGRPAIALGPNCASIVCNTKLEEVENLHTPDKDEMTALMSHLSYCQFSRNELMNGFAWDTVNESR
;
A
#
# COMPACT_ATOMS: atom_id res chain seq x y z
N TYR A 1 9.40 -18.49 25.17
CA TYR A 1 9.64 -17.16 25.72
C TYR A 1 10.99 -17.21 26.43
N THR A 2 12.07 -16.94 25.72
CA THR A 2 13.29 -16.49 26.34
C THR A 2 13.04 -15.03 26.68
N GLU A 3 13.23 -14.64 27.92
CA GLU A 3 13.24 -13.25 28.33
C GLU A 3 14.26 -12.55 27.42
N GLY A 4 13.73 -11.97 26.33
CA GLY A 4 14.52 -11.23 25.36
C GLY A 4 15.13 -10.06 26.10
N GLY A 5 16.36 -9.76 25.81
CA GLY A 5 17.01 -8.57 26.37
C GLY A 5 16.25 -7.29 25.99
N PRO A 6 16.75 -6.12 26.40
CA PRO A 6 16.11 -4.80 26.22
C PRO A 6 15.58 -4.51 24.81
N TRP A 7 16.10 -5.17 23.81
CA TRP A 7 15.71 -5.09 22.39
C TRP A 7 14.37 -5.71 22.08
N PHE A 8 14.01 -6.79 22.77
CA PHE A 8 12.73 -7.48 22.63
C PHE A 8 11.60 -6.61 23.18
N ASP A 9 11.79 -6.06 24.36
CA ASP A 9 10.81 -5.16 24.99
C ASP A 9 10.64 -3.87 24.22
N ALA A 10 11.72 -3.33 23.64
CA ALA A 10 11.66 -2.13 22.79
C ALA A 10 10.88 -2.33 21.49
N TYR A 11 10.89 -3.53 20.93
CA TYR A 11 10.17 -3.83 19.69
C TYR A 11 8.71 -4.19 19.92
N TYR A 12 8.41 -4.85 21.05
CA TYR A 12 7.09 -5.42 21.35
C TYR A 12 6.21 -4.60 22.27
N ASN A 13 6.76 -3.95 23.27
CA ASN A 13 6.02 -3.05 24.14
C ASN A 13 5.89 -1.68 23.48
N CYS A 14 4.93 -1.56 22.54
CA CYS A 14 4.68 -0.30 21.83
C CYS A 14 4.43 0.89 22.76
N GLU A 15 3.87 0.68 23.96
CA GLU A 15 3.70 1.74 24.95
C GLU A 15 5.02 2.12 25.60
N TYR A 16 5.84 1.16 25.97
CA TYR A 16 7.16 1.40 26.54
C TYR A 16 8.15 1.96 25.51
N ALA A 17 8.11 1.39 24.28
CA ALA A 17 8.88 1.89 23.17
C ALA A 17 8.45 3.29 22.73
N ASN A 18 7.18 3.63 22.82
CA ASN A 18 6.69 4.94 22.40
C ASN A 18 7.19 6.07 23.28
N GLU A 19 7.33 5.89 24.59
CA GLU A 19 7.84 6.95 25.47
C GLU A 19 9.37 7.02 25.48
N TYR A 20 10.04 5.89 25.58
CA TYR A 20 11.50 5.83 25.71
C TYR A 20 12.24 6.01 24.39
N TYR A 21 11.67 5.53 23.27
CA TYR A 21 12.34 5.44 21.96
C TYR A 21 11.75 6.35 20.90
N LYS A 22 10.89 7.28 21.26
CA LYS A 22 10.20 8.17 20.34
C LYS A 22 11.15 8.92 19.38
N ASN A 23 12.32 9.30 19.88
CA ASN A 23 13.35 10.01 19.12
C ASN A 23 14.49 9.10 18.60
N GLU A 24 14.63 7.88 19.12
CA GLU A 24 15.75 6.98 18.83
C GLU A 24 15.32 5.69 18.10
N ARG A 25 14.02 5.50 17.88
CA ARG A 25 13.47 4.28 17.29
C ARG A 25 14.15 3.88 15.97
N LYS A 26 14.51 4.85 15.15
CA LYS A 26 15.24 4.61 13.89
C LYS A 26 16.68 4.18 14.13
N HIS A 27 17.34 4.76 15.12
CA HIS A 27 18.68 4.41 15.51
C HIS A 27 18.74 2.99 16.11
N LEU A 28 17.84 2.69 17.04
CA LEU A 28 17.70 1.38 17.67
C LEU A 28 17.38 0.28 16.65
N LYS A 29 16.51 0.56 15.69
CA LYS A 29 16.19 -0.38 14.63
C LYS A 29 17.40 -0.65 13.72
N ASN A 30 18.18 0.38 13.39
CA ASN A 30 19.41 0.23 12.63
C ASN A 30 20.47 -0.54 13.42
N GLU A 31 20.61 -0.26 14.69
CA GLU A 31 21.53 -0.95 15.58
C GLU A 31 21.10 -2.42 15.78
N TYR A 32 19.81 -2.69 15.94
CA TYR A 32 19.25 -4.03 15.99
C TYR A 32 19.58 -4.83 14.72
N TYR A 33 19.36 -4.28 13.54
CA TYR A 33 19.72 -4.96 12.30
C TYR A 33 21.24 -5.14 12.14
N ASN A 34 22.05 -4.22 12.63
CA ASN A 34 23.50 -4.36 12.63
C ASN A 34 23.95 -5.47 13.59
N ILE A 35 23.35 -5.56 14.77
CA ILE A 35 23.58 -6.64 15.74
C ILE A 35 23.12 -7.98 15.15
N LEU A 36 21.91 -8.03 14.58
CA LEU A 36 21.36 -9.20 13.91
C LEU A 36 22.29 -9.69 12.78
N ALA A 37 22.77 -8.77 11.96
CA ALA A 37 23.72 -9.06 10.89
C ALA A 37 25.05 -9.58 11.41
N LYS A 38 25.57 -9.00 12.48
CA LYS A 38 26.76 -9.49 13.18
C LYS A 38 26.61 -10.93 13.69
N HIS A 39 25.47 -11.27 14.30
CA HIS A 39 25.20 -12.60 14.85
C HIS A 39 25.08 -13.70 13.79
N LEU A 40 24.42 -13.39 12.66
CA LEU A 40 24.33 -14.33 11.54
C LEU A 40 25.69 -14.63 10.91
N ALA A 41 26.63 -13.65 10.92
CA ALA A 41 27.97 -13.85 10.37
C ALA A 41 28.83 -14.78 11.22
N GLU A 42 28.61 -14.90 12.54
CA GLU A 42 29.46 -15.70 13.42
C GLU A 42 29.07 -17.19 13.49
N LYS A 43 27.82 -17.57 13.23
CA LYS A 43 27.31 -18.94 13.43
C LYS A 43 27.10 -19.78 12.17
N ARG A 44 27.09 -19.22 10.97
CA ARG A 44 26.73 -19.97 9.75
C ARG A 44 27.90 -20.21 8.80
N SER A 45 27.81 -21.37 8.15
CA SER A 45 28.70 -21.71 7.07
C SER A 45 28.81 -20.59 6.04
N PRO A 46 30.00 -20.20 5.61
CA PRO A 46 30.19 -19.17 4.56
C PRO A 46 29.44 -19.40 3.28
N LYS A 47 28.97 -20.62 3.01
CA LYS A 47 28.17 -20.97 1.83
C LYS A 47 26.77 -20.36 1.84
N LEU A 48 26.22 -19.98 2.99
CA LEU A 48 24.88 -19.41 3.12
C LEU A 48 24.85 -17.88 3.04
N ILE A 49 25.98 -17.21 3.24
CA ILE A 49 26.04 -15.76 3.41
C ILE A 49 27.14 -15.10 2.57
N ASN A 50 27.57 -15.66 1.46
CA ASN A 50 28.59 -15.03 0.61
C ASN A 50 29.83 -14.50 1.40
N ASN A 51 30.42 -15.32 2.27
CA ASN A 51 31.59 -15.00 3.09
C ASN A 51 31.37 -14.05 4.30
N LEU A 52 30.13 -13.84 4.74
CA LEU A 52 29.89 -13.12 5.99
C LEU A 52 29.81 -14.12 7.17
N THR A 53 30.67 -13.96 8.16
CA THR A 53 30.58 -14.67 9.44
C THR A 53 29.84 -13.81 10.46
N LEU A 54 28.70 -14.28 10.98
CA LEU A 54 27.88 -13.55 11.95
C LEU A 54 28.07 -14.07 13.38
N PRO A 55 28.09 -13.18 14.40
CA PRO A 55 28.22 -13.57 15.80
C PRO A 55 27.10 -14.45 16.31
N GLN A 56 27.40 -15.33 17.30
CA GLN A 56 26.42 -16.20 17.98
C GLN A 56 25.24 -15.43 18.56
N SER A 57 25.48 -14.28 19.18
CA SER A 57 24.48 -13.39 19.75
C SER A 57 23.50 -12.87 18.71
N LEU A 58 23.88 -12.81 17.43
CA LEU A 58 22.98 -12.38 16.35
C LEU A 58 22.06 -13.50 15.89
N LEU A 59 22.47 -14.76 15.97
CA LEU A 59 21.60 -15.91 15.68
C LEU A 59 20.54 -16.11 16.76
N GLU A 60 20.91 -15.92 18.02
CA GLU A 60 19.96 -15.90 19.13
C GLU A 60 18.94 -14.77 18.97
N SER A 61 19.39 -13.61 18.48
CA SER A 61 18.51 -12.49 18.14
C SER A 61 17.64 -12.75 16.91
N ILE A 62 18.08 -13.56 15.94
CA ILE A 62 17.27 -13.96 14.79
C ILE A 62 16.22 -14.98 15.19
N GLU A 63 16.56 -15.95 16.03
CA GLU A 63 15.57 -16.86 16.62
C GLU A 63 14.55 -16.07 17.42
N ALA A 64 14.95 -15.16 18.28
CA ALA A 64 14.08 -14.26 19.01
C ALA A 64 13.23 -13.39 18.04
N PHE A 65 13.81 -12.84 16.97
CA PHE A 65 13.10 -12.07 15.96
C PHE A 65 12.10 -12.90 15.15
N THR A 66 12.43 -14.16 14.88
CA THR A 66 11.52 -15.10 14.17
C THR A 66 10.28 -15.41 15.02
N TYR A 67 10.44 -15.48 16.34
CA TYR A 67 9.36 -15.70 17.29
C TYR A 67 8.62 -14.42 17.69
N ALA A 68 9.24 -13.29 17.50
CA ALA A 68 8.80 -11.99 18.01
C ALA A 68 7.87 -11.21 17.07
N THR A 69 7.52 -11.74 15.92
CA THR A 69 6.66 -11.06 14.94
C THR A 69 5.21 -11.57 14.96
N ILE A 70 4.67 -11.77 16.15
CA ILE A 70 3.22 -12.00 16.32
C ILE A 70 2.57 -10.64 16.56
N ASP A 71 1.63 -10.27 15.69
CA ASP A 71 0.81 -9.08 15.93
C ASP A 71 -0.08 -9.27 17.17
N PRO A 72 -0.43 -8.21 17.92
CA PRO A 72 -1.35 -8.28 19.05
C PRO A 72 -2.71 -8.94 18.76
N ASP A 73 -3.10 -9.03 17.48
CA ASP A 73 -4.30 -9.75 17.03
C ASP A 73 -4.07 -11.26 16.74
N GLY A 74 -2.86 -11.76 17.02
CA GLY A 74 -2.48 -13.16 16.82
C GLY A 74 -2.02 -13.51 15.41
N THR A 75 -1.87 -12.54 14.53
CA THR A 75 -1.38 -12.78 13.17
C THR A 75 0.15 -12.95 13.20
N TYR A 76 0.61 -14.13 12.82
CA TYR A 76 2.03 -14.43 12.74
C TYR A 76 2.65 -13.80 11.49
N TYR A 77 3.49 -12.81 11.66
CA TYR A 77 4.37 -12.30 10.60
C TYR A 77 5.72 -13.05 10.64
N GLY A 78 5.65 -14.38 10.53
CA GLY A 78 6.83 -15.21 10.63
C GLY A 78 7.84 -14.87 9.55
N HIS A 79 8.96 -14.29 9.95
CA HIS A 79 10.15 -14.36 9.14
C HIS A 79 10.63 -15.80 9.19
N THR A 80 10.52 -16.52 8.08
CA THR A 80 11.32 -17.72 7.90
C THR A 80 12.79 -17.30 7.99
N GLU A 81 13.65 -18.20 8.41
CA GLU A 81 15.10 -17.97 8.42
C GLU A 81 15.62 -17.40 7.09
N GLU A 82 15.07 -17.89 5.97
CA GLU A 82 15.36 -17.40 4.63
C GLU A 82 14.96 -15.92 4.44
N ASN A 83 13.80 -15.51 4.93
CA ASN A 83 13.34 -14.12 4.86
C ASN A 83 14.18 -13.20 5.72
N ALA A 84 14.56 -13.62 6.94
CA ALA A 84 15.45 -12.84 7.81
C ALA A 84 16.82 -12.67 7.15
N MET A 85 17.35 -13.72 6.52
CA MET A 85 18.60 -13.66 5.77
C MET A 85 18.52 -12.70 4.57
N LYS A 86 17.43 -12.73 3.81
CA LYS A 86 17.24 -11.83 2.67
C LYS A 86 17.16 -10.36 3.11
N ILE A 87 16.50 -10.07 4.22
CA ILE A 87 16.44 -8.73 4.82
C ILE A 87 17.84 -8.24 5.19
N ILE A 88 18.63 -9.08 5.83
CA ILE A 88 19.98 -8.74 6.28
C ILE A 88 20.91 -8.55 5.09
N GLN A 89 20.88 -9.43 4.10
CA GLN A 89 21.67 -9.30 2.88
C GLN A 89 21.35 -8.00 2.15
N ASN A 90 20.07 -7.67 2.01
CA ASN A 90 19.64 -6.43 1.39
C ASN A 90 20.13 -5.20 2.18
N LYS A 91 20.10 -5.25 3.51
CA LYS A 91 20.58 -4.14 4.33
C LYS A 91 22.11 -3.94 4.26
N PHE A 92 22.89 -5.02 4.17
CA PHE A 92 24.35 -4.94 3.97
C PHE A 92 24.74 -4.47 2.58
N GLN A 93 23.90 -4.72 1.58
CA GLN A 93 24.13 -4.23 0.22
C GLN A 93 23.79 -2.73 0.06
N GLN A 94 23.04 -2.13 0.98
CA GLN A 94 22.65 -0.69 0.92
C GLN A 94 23.86 0.28 0.93
N GLY A 95 25.06 -0.16 1.29
CA GLY A 95 26.28 0.65 1.21
C GLY A 95 26.98 0.62 -0.15
N LYS A 96 26.51 -0.25 -1.08
CA LYS A 96 27.13 -0.41 -2.41
C LYS A 96 26.27 0.24 -3.47
N THR A 97 26.00 0.75 -4.21
CA THR A 97 25.13 1.33 -5.26
C THR A 97 23.66 0.97 -5.03
N ALA A 98 22.94 1.80 -4.31
CA ALA A 98 21.51 1.57 -4.07
C ALA A 98 20.75 1.53 -5.40
N LYS A 99 19.98 0.46 -5.64
CA LYS A 99 19.19 0.27 -6.87
C LYS A 99 17.98 1.19 -6.95
N VAL A 100 17.54 1.75 -5.82
CA VAL A 100 16.35 2.58 -5.69
C VAL A 100 16.48 3.51 -4.48
N ALA A 101 15.86 4.69 -4.54
CA ALA A 101 15.84 5.67 -3.46
C ALA A 101 14.43 5.86 -2.91
N ALA A 102 14.19 5.55 -1.65
CA ALA A 102 12.92 5.79 -0.97
C ALA A 102 12.87 7.23 -0.45
N ILE A 103 11.91 8.01 -0.96
CA ILE A 103 11.76 9.42 -0.66
C ILE A 103 10.85 9.62 0.53
N PHE A 104 11.40 10.20 1.60
CA PHE A 104 10.60 10.68 2.71
C PHE A 104 9.79 11.92 2.32
N ASN A 105 8.59 11.98 2.82
CA ASN A 105 7.71 13.12 2.63
C ASN A 105 7.99 14.13 3.74
N ASP A 106 8.72 15.20 3.43
CA ASP A 106 9.13 16.24 4.39
C ASP A 106 7.93 17.05 4.93
N ASP A 107 6.78 17.01 4.24
CA ASP A 107 5.53 17.65 4.68
C ASP A 107 4.81 16.91 5.81
N LEU A 108 5.26 15.72 6.17
CA LEU A 108 4.73 14.98 7.32
C LEU A 108 5.45 15.48 8.57
N ASN A 109 4.84 16.45 9.25
CA ASN A 109 5.23 16.82 10.61
C ASN A 109 5.30 15.53 11.45
N TYR A 110 6.48 15.24 11.97
CA TYR A 110 6.82 14.00 12.69
C TYR A 110 6.08 13.82 14.02
N ASP A 111 5.14 14.71 14.35
CA ASP A 111 4.30 14.61 15.53
C ASP A 111 3.30 13.45 15.40
N ASN A 112 3.68 12.31 15.94
CA ASN A 112 2.85 11.20 16.45
C ASN A 112 2.01 10.34 15.47
N LYS A 113 1.83 10.67 14.17
CA LYS A 113 0.99 9.87 13.26
C LYS A 113 1.68 9.43 11.95
N SER A 114 2.78 10.03 11.60
CA SER A 114 3.55 9.74 10.39
C SER A 114 4.43 8.49 10.48
N TYR A 115 4.73 8.06 11.69
CA TYR A 115 5.68 6.96 11.99
C TYR A 115 5.29 5.63 11.32
N VAL A 116 3.99 5.34 11.26
CA VAL A 116 3.47 4.12 10.65
C VAL A 116 3.67 4.12 9.13
N TYR A 117 3.64 5.27 8.51
CA TYR A 117 3.84 5.41 7.08
C TYR A 117 5.30 5.20 6.68
N ASP A 118 6.23 5.64 7.50
CA ASP A 118 7.66 5.47 7.27
C ASP A 118 8.11 4.01 7.35
N GLU A 119 7.48 3.20 8.20
CA GLU A 119 7.81 1.78 8.35
C GLU A 119 7.60 0.97 7.06
N TYR A 120 6.58 1.27 6.29
CA TYR A 120 6.32 0.55 5.03
C TYR A 120 7.21 1.05 3.88
N LEU A 121 7.50 2.34 3.85
CA LEU A 121 8.48 2.91 2.92
C LEU A 121 9.86 2.32 3.18
N GLU A 122 10.27 2.27 4.44
CA GLU A 122 11.52 1.64 4.87
C GLU A 122 11.54 0.14 4.56
N ALA A 123 10.44 -0.57 4.82
CA ALA A 123 10.34 -2.01 4.54
C ALA A 123 10.56 -2.30 3.04
N LEU A 124 9.90 -1.56 2.15
CA LEU A 124 10.11 -1.73 0.71
C LEU A 124 11.52 -1.31 0.29
N SER A 125 12.08 -0.26 0.89
CA SER A 125 13.49 0.13 0.66
C SER A 125 14.47 -0.98 1.02
N ILE A 126 14.23 -1.66 2.14
CA ILE A 126 15.05 -2.81 2.56
C ILE A 126 14.92 -3.96 1.54
N GLY A 127 13.69 -4.36 1.22
CA GLY A 127 13.43 -5.48 0.33
C GLY A 127 13.90 -5.27 -1.11
N SER A 128 13.96 -4.02 -1.56
CA SER A 128 14.48 -3.64 -2.89
C SER A 128 16.00 -3.47 -2.94
N GLY A 129 16.72 -3.54 -1.82
CA GLY A 129 18.14 -3.14 -1.75
C GLY A 129 18.33 -1.64 -1.98
N GLY A 130 17.34 -0.83 -1.60
CA GLY A 130 17.33 0.61 -1.76
C GLY A 130 17.96 1.38 -0.61
N LYS A 131 17.99 2.69 -0.73
CA LYS A 131 18.41 3.65 0.32
C LYS A 131 17.25 4.56 0.70
N LEU A 132 17.28 5.07 1.92
CA LEU A 132 16.40 6.15 2.35
C LEU A 132 17.02 7.50 1.93
N SER A 133 16.22 8.37 1.33
CA SER A 133 16.66 9.66 0.80
C SER A 133 15.53 10.70 0.87
N ASN A 134 15.77 11.88 0.35
CA ASN A 134 14.74 12.92 0.17
C ASN A 134 14.76 13.44 -1.28
N TRP A 135 13.69 14.15 -1.66
CA TRP A 135 13.52 14.62 -3.03
C TRP A 135 14.64 15.55 -3.47
N ASP A 136 15.08 16.47 -2.62
CA ASP A 136 16.14 17.43 -2.99
C ASP A 136 17.48 16.77 -3.36
N LYS A 137 17.79 15.64 -2.74
CA LYS A 137 19.00 14.87 -3.06
C LYS A 137 18.84 14.03 -4.33
N GLU A 138 17.63 13.59 -4.62
CA GLU A 138 17.37 12.63 -5.70
C GLU A 138 16.84 13.27 -6.99
N LYS A 139 16.40 14.52 -6.97
CA LYS A 139 15.80 15.19 -8.15
C LYS A 139 16.67 15.22 -9.39
N ASN A 140 18.00 15.19 -9.21
CA ASN A 140 18.98 15.25 -10.32
C ASN A 140 19.68 13.89 -10.54
N THR A 141 19.13 12.78 -10.04
CA THR A 141 19.66 11.42 -10.27
C THR A 141 18.70 10.63 -11.15
N ASP A 142 19.20 9.55 -11.77
CA ASP A 142 18.39 8.60 -12.54
C ASP A 142 17.96 7.38 -11.71
N THR A 143 18.31 7.34 -10.42
CA THR A 143 17.97 6.23 -9.53
C THR A 143 16.46 6.12 -9.38
N PRO A 144 15.82 4.97 -9.70
CA PRO A 144 14.38 4.77 -9.49
C PRO A 144 13.93 5.15 -8.09
N LEU A 145 12.72 5.67 -7.94
CA LEU A 145 12.21 6.18 -6.66
C LEU A 145 11.19 5.24 -6.03
N ILE A 146 11.19 5.14 -4.70
CA ILE A 146 10.05 4.64 -3.94
C ILE A 146 9.39 5.85 -3.26
N ILE A 147 8.08 6.01 -3.46
CA ILE A 147 7.30 7.13 -2.96
C ILE A 147 6.03 6.67 -2.28
N ARG A 148 5.60 7.42 -1.26
CA ARG A 148 4.38 7.12 -0.53
C ARG A 148 3.40 8.28 -0.56
N GLY A 149 2.17 7.93 -1.00
CA GLY A 149 1.07 8.89 -1.06
C GLY A 149 1.29 10.01 -2.09
N VAL A 150 0.48 11.06 -1.99
CA VAL A 150 0.45 12.20 -2.90
C VAL A 150 0.63 13.54 -2.17
N GLY A 151 1.52 13.58 -1.18
CA GLY A 151 1.95 14.82 -0.53
C GLY A 151 2.71 15.73 -1.48
N LYS A 152 3.16 16.92 -1.00
CA LYS A 152 3.82 17.90 -1.87
C LYS A 152 5.07 17.33 -2.55
N SER A 153 6.04 16.86 -1.77
CA SER A 153 7.31 16.30 -2.28
C SER A 153 7.09 15.05 -3.14
N SER A 154 6.19 14.16 -2.73
CA SER A 154 5.83 12.97 -3.52
C SER A 154 5.18 13.33 -4.85
N ARG A 155 4.34 14.37 -4.88
CA ARG A 155 3.70 14.85 -6.11
C ARG A 155 4.72 15.41 -7.10
N GLU A 156 5.66 16.22 -6.61
CA GLU A 156 6.73 16.77 -7.44
C GLU A 156 7.61 15.65 -8.01
N ALA A 157 8.00 14.70 -7.17
CA ALA A 157 8.80 13.54 -7.58
C ALA A 157 8.09 12.68 -8.64
N VAL A 158 6.78 12.38 -8.46
CA VAL A 158 6.02 11.60 -9.45
C VAL A 158 5.89 12.34 -10.77
N LYS A 159 5.56 13.64 -10.74
CA LYS A 159 5.47 14.44 -11.97
C LYS A 159 6.79 14.45 -12.71
N HIS A 160 7.89 14.66 -12.01
CA HIS A 160 9.22 14.59 -12.60
C HIS A 160 9.51 13.22 -13.21
N CYS A 161 9.18 12.13 -12.53
CA CYS A 161 9.36 10.78 -13.08
C CYS A 161 8.56 10.57 -14.37
N TRP A 162 7.30 11.01 -14.42
CA TRP A 162 6.50 10.94 -15.66
C TRP A 162 7.05 11.79 -16.81
N GLU A 163 7.56 12.98 -16.50
CA GLU A 163 8.14 13.89 -17.49
C GLU A 163 9.47 13.38 -18.08
N THR A 164 10.26 12.69 -17.25
CA THR A 164 11.59 12.21 -17.64
C THR A 164 11.65 10.74 -18.03
N GLY A 165 10.56 9.98 -17.84
CA GLY A 165 10.54 8.54 -18.02
C GLY A 165 11.29 7.75 -16.94
N ARG A 166 11.60 8.40 -15.80
CA ARG A 166 12.26 7.76 -14.66
C ARG A 166 11.31 6.83 -13.93
N ASP A 167 11.75 5.62 -13.66
CA ASP A 167 10.95 4.64 -12.91
C ASP A 167 10.69 5.09 -11.48
N PHE A 168 9.46 4.85 -11.00
CA PHE A 168 9.10 4.98 -9.60
C PHE A 168 8.17 3.87 -9.14
N TYR A 169 8.19 3.61 -7.84
CA TYR A 169 7.34 2.64 -7.15
C TYR A 169 6.49 3.38 -6.12
N ALA A 170 5.18 3.38 -6.33
CA ALA A 170 4.25 4.01 -5.40
C ALA A 170 3.76 3.00 -4.38
N ILE A 171 3.86 3.33 -3.09
CA ILE A 171 3.33 2.53 -1.99
C ILE A 171 2.19 3.26 -1.30
N ASP A 172 1.05 2.58 -1.09
CA ASP A 172 -0.12 3.11 -0.37
C ASP A 172 -0.92 1.96 0.26
N THR A 173 -1.98 2.28 1.00
CA THR A 173 -2.90 1.29 1.58
C THR A 173 -3.36 0.27 0.52
N GLY A 174 -3.40 -1.00 0.88
CA GLY A 174 -3.80 -2.09 0.00
C GLY A 174 -5.23 -1.97 -0.53
N TYR A 175 -5.54 -2.77 -1.52
CA TYR A 175 -6.82 -2.75 -2.22
C TYR A 175 -7.95 -3.33 -1.38
N PHE A 176 -7.70 -4.42 -0.65
CA PHE A 176 -8.70 -5.13 0.17
C PHE A 176 -8.03 -5.90 1.32
N GLY A 177 -8.82 -6.49 2.20
CA GLY A 177 -8.33 -7.30 3.33
C GLY A 177 -7.75 -6.48 4.48
N ASN A 178 -7.88 -5.16 4.45
CA ASN A 178 -7.40 -4.31 5.53
C ASN A 178 -8.36 -4.30 6.71
N SER A 179 -7.84 -4.60 7.90
CA SER A 179 -8.56 -4.40 9.17
C SER A 179 -8.79 -2.91 9.45
N LYS A 180 -9.54 -2.60 10.52
CA LYS A 180 -9.77 -1.23 11.00
C LYS A 180 -8.48 -0.45 11.25
N SER A 181 -7.38 -1.14 11.58
CA SER A 181 -6.04 -0.57 11.69
C SER A 181 -5.31 -0.62 10.36
N LYS A 182 -5.50 0.38 9.53
CA LYS A 182 -4.82 0.50 8.21
C LYS A 182 -3.30 0.49 8.28
N SER A 183 -2.73 0.77 9.43
CA SER A 183 -1.30 0.80 9.65
C SER A 183 -0.65 -0.58 9.77
N LYS A 184 -1.43 -1.61 10.02
CA LYS A 184 -0.97 -2.98 10.18
C LYS A 184 -1.44 -3.91 9.06
N GLY A 185 -2.08 -3.35 8.03
CA GLY A 185 -2.69 -4.09 6.95
C GLY A 185 -1.79 -4.21 5.72
N TRP A 186 -2.42 -4.64 4.65
CA TRP A 186 -1.83 -4.76 3.33
C TRP A 186 -1.52 -3.40 2.72
N HIS A 187 -0.40 -3.32 1.99
CA HIS A 187 -0.01 -2.14 1.25
C HIS A 187 0.22 -2.50 -0.21
N ARG A 188 -0.42 -1.76 -1.11
CA ARG A 188 -0.16 -1.93 -2.53
C ARG A 188 1.18 -1.31 -2.91
N VAL A 189 1.84 -1.92 -3.86
CA VAL A 189 3.02 -1.38 -4.54
C VAL A 189 2.75 -1.43 -6.03
N THR A 190 2.95 -0.31 -6.70
CA THR A 190 2.73 -0.19 -8.15
C THR A 190 3.92 0.49 -8.81
N LYS A 191 4.29 0.03 -10.00
CA LYS A 191 5.37 0.64 -10.78
C LYS A 191 4.79 1.68 -11.75
N ASN A 192 5.33 2.89 -11.73
CA ASN A 192 5.01 4.01 -12.62
C ASN A 192 3.56 4.54 -12.58
N ASN A 193 2.76 4.04 -11.64
CA ASN A 193 1.37 4.42 -11.43
C ASN A 193 1.05 4.51 -9.93
N LEU A 194 -0.06 5.16 -9.56
CA LEU A 194 -0.55 5.21 -8.18
C LEU A 194 -1.49 4.06 -7.82
N GLN A 195 -2.07 3.41 -8.82
CA GLN A 195 -2.87 2.20 -8.71
C GLN A 195 -2.54 1.31 -9.90
N ASP A 196 -2.72 0.01 -9.76
CA ASP A 196 -2.58 -0.91 -10.88
C ASP A 196 -3.87 -0.91 -11.69
N TYR A 197 -3.81 -0.42 -12.91
CA TYR A 197 -4.88 -0.41 -13.92
C TYR A 197 -4.39 -0.92 -15.27
N GLY A 198 -3.26 -1.63 -15.26
CA GLY A 198 -2.72 -2.34 -16.42
C GLY A 198 -3.51 -3.61 -16.74
N PRO A 199 -3.07 -4.39 -17.73
CA PRO A 199 -3.66 -5.67 -18.06
C PRO A 199 -3.67 -6.61 -16.85
N ILE A 200 -4.72 -7.40 -16.71
CA ILE A 200 -4.78 -8.45 -15.70
C ILE A 200 -3.69 -9.49 -16.01
N ILE A 201 -2.85 -9.73 -15.03
CA ILE A 201 -1.91 -10.87 -15.04
C ILE A 201 -2.60 -12.02 -14.34
N GLU A 202 -2.62 -13.19 -14.96
CA GLU A 202 -3.14 -14.40 -14.32
C GLU A 202 -2.32 -14.73 -13.07
N ARG A 203 -3.01 -14.87 -11.95
CA ARG A 203 -2.41 -15.14 -10.63
C ARG A 203 -3.20 -16.22 -9.90
N PRO A 204 -2.55 -17.04 -9.06
CA PRO A 204 -3.23 -17.98 -8.17
C PRO A 204 -4.24 -17.27 -7.25
N THR A 205 -5.21 -18.03 -6.77
CA THR A 205 -6.28 -17.53 -5.87
C THR A 205 -5.95 -17.64 -4.38
N ASP A 206 -4.75 -18.07 -4.04
CA ASP A 206 -4.26 -18.34 -2.69
C ASP A 206 -4.19 -17.08 -1.80
N ARG A 207 -4.09 -15.89 -2.42
CA ARG A 207 -3.97 -14.60 -1.72
C ARG A 207 -5.28 -13.81 -1.64
N LEU A 208 -6.43 -14.43 -1.89
CA LEU A 208 -7.73 -13.73 -1.91
C LEU A 208 -8.26 -13.32 -0.51
N LEU A 209 -7.59 -13.71 0.59
CA LEU A 209 -7.89 -13.25 1.95
C LEU A 209 -9.37 -13.46 2.35
N GLY A 210 -9.96 -14.57 1.90
CA GLY A 210 -11.37 -14.87 2.16
C GLY A 210 -12.37 -14.06 1.33
N TRP A 211 -11.92 -13.33 0.32
CA TRP A 211 -12.80 -12.66 -0.63
C TRP A 211 -13.77 -13.65 -1.29
N LYS A 212 -15.02 -13.20 -1.50
CA LYS A 212 -16.06 -13.98 -2.16
C LYS A 212 -16.79 -13.11 -3.18
N TYR A 213 -17.00 -13.65 -4.37
CA TYR A 213 -17.83 -13.00 -5.38
C TYR A 213 -19.24 -12.72 -4.87
N ARG A 214 -19.74 -11.55 -5.15
CA ARG A 214 -21.14 -11.15 -4.90
C ARG A 214 -21.83 -10.84 -6.22
N LYS A 215 -23.00 -11.46 -6.46
CA LYS A 215 -23.81 -11.16 -7.64
C LYS A 215 -24.19 -9.68 -7.66
N PHE A 216 -24.13 -9.08 -8.83
CA PHE A 216 -24.55 -7.71 -9.04
C PHE A 216 -26.05 -7.52 -8.84
N LYS A 217 -26.41 -6.45 -8.16
CA LYS A 217 -27.79 -6.11 -7.80
C LYS A 217 -28.19 -4.84 -8.54
N LYS A 218 -29.44 -4.82 -9.02
CA LYS A 218 -30.05 -3.60 -9.52
C LYS A 218 -30.30 -2.61 -8.38
N GLY A 219 -30.29 -1.34 -8.68
CA GLY A 219 -30.62 -0.25 -7.77
C GLY A 219 -31.20 0.93 -8.55
N SER A 220 -31.63 1.97 -7.84
CA SER A 220 -32.27 3.13 -8.47
C SER A 220 -31.35 4.35 -8.52
N LYS A 221 -30.49 4.58 -7.52
CA LYS A 221 -29.73 5.81 -7.35
C LYS A 221 -28.27 5.69 -7.74
N ILE A 222 -27.70 6.80 -8.21
CA ILE A 222 -26.28 6.94 -8.50
C ILE A 222 -25.58 7.48 -7.25
N LEU A 223 -24.53 6.78 -6.79
CA LEU A 223 -23.70 7.20 -5.65
C LEU A 223 -22.41 7.84 -6.15
N ILE A 224 -22.25 9.15 -6.01
CA ILE A 224 -21.02 9.86 -6.35
C ILE A 224 -20.09 9.87 -5.14
N CYS A 225 -18.87 9.33 -5.32
CA CYS A 225 -17.82 9.31 -4.32
C CYS A 225 -16.59 10.07 -4.83
N PRO A 226 -16.51 11.40 -4.63
CA PRO A 226 -15.36 12.17 -5.09
C PRO A 226 -14.10 11.78 -4.33
N PRO A 227 -12.92 11.80 -4.98
CA PRO A 227 -11.64 11.64 -4.32
C PRO A 227 -11.34 12.79 -3.36
N SER A 228 -10.28 12.66 -2.57
CA SER A 228 -9.84 13.75 -1.71
C SER A 228 -9.20 14.90 -2.51
N ASP A 229 -9.24 16.11 -1.96
CA ASP A 229 -8.64 17.31 -2.56
C ASP A 229 -7.16 17.10 -2.96
N LYS A 230 -6.36 16.38 -2.13
CA LYS A 230 -4.96 16.05 -2.47
C LYS A 230 -4.83 15.26 -3.76
N VAL A 231 -5.72 14.33 -4.00
CA VAL A 231 -5.75 13.48 -5.19
C VAL A 231 -6.20 14.29 -6.40
N MET A 232 -7.25 15.10 -6.26
CA MET A 232 -7.74 15.96 -7.35
C MET A 232 -6.64 16.93 -7.80
N LYS A 233 -5.98 17.60 -6.86
CA LYS A 233 -4.81 18.47 -7.15
C LYS A 233 -3.65 17.72 -7.79
N PHE A 234 -3.43 16.48 -7.40
CA PHE A 234 -2.37 15.65 -8.00
C PHE A 234 -2.61 15.42 -9.50
N PHE A 235 -3.84 15.12 -9.88
CA PHE A 235 -4.24 14.88 -11.26
C PHE A 235 -4.65 16.17 -12.02
N ASN A 236 -4.40 17.35 -11.47
CA ASN A 236 -4.81 18.64 -12.01
C ASN A 236 -6.32 18.72 -12.32
N GLN A 237 -7.13 18.06 -11.50
CA GLN A 237 -8.58 18.09 -11.56
C GLN A 237 -9.14 19.25 -10.72
N PRO A 238 -10.39 19.69 -10.97
CA PRO A 238 -11.10 20.65 -10.12
C PRO A 238 -11.17 20.18 -8.67
N SER A 239 -11.59 21.06 -7.75
CA SER A 239 -11.86 20.65 -6.36
C SER A 239 -12.90 19.51 -6.32
N PRO A 240 -12.92 18.68 -5.26
CA PRO A 240 -13.95 17.64 -5.13
C PRO A 240 -15.37 18.17 -5.27
N GLU A 241 -15.64 19.35 -4.75
CA GLU A 241 -16.94 20.02 -4.82
C GLU A 241 -17.29 20.43 -6.25
N GLU A 242 -16.38 21.09 -6.95
CA GLU A 242 -16.56 21.54 -8.32
C GLU A 242 -16.67 20.35 -9.28
N TRP A 243 -15.81 19.35 -9.13
CA TRP A 243 -15.88 18.11 -9.90
C TRP A 243 -17.23 17.42 -9.70
N THR A 244 -17.71 17.32 -8.46
CA THR A 244 -19.01 16.70 -8.15
C THR A 244 -20.14 17.46 -8.82
N LYS A 245 -20.11 18.80 -8.78
CA LYS A 245 -21.11 19.64 -9.45
C LYS A 245 -21.13 19.39 -10.96
N GLN A 246 -19.96 19.33 -11.61
CA GLN A 246 -19.84 19.03 -13.04
C GLN A 246 -20.40 17.65 -13.39
N ILE A 247 -20.13 16.62 -12.58
CA ILE A 247 -20.69 15.27 -12.79
C ILE A 247 -22.20 15.26 -12.62
N VAL A 248 -22.74 15.94 -11.62
CA VAL A 248 -24.21 16.04 -11.42
C VAL A 248 -24.89 16.74 -12.60
N GLU A 249 -24.32 17.82 -13.12
CA GLU A 249 -24.88 18.50 -14.30
C GLU A 249 -24.85 17.60 -15.54
N GLN A 250 -23.75 16.89 -15.80
CA GLN A 250 -23.68 15.96 -16.92
C GLN A 250 -24.69 14.81 -16.79
N LEU A 251 -24.90 14.30 -15.58
CA LEU A 251 -25.86 13.22 -15.35
C LEU A 251 -27.30 13.63 -15.62
N LYS A 252 -27.70 14.88 -15.40
CA LYS A 252 -29.05 15.38 -15.71
C LYS A 252 -29.44 15.24 -17.19
N ASP A 253 -28.44 15.33 -18.08
CA ASP A 253 -28.64 15.18 -19.51
C ASP A 253 -28.70 13.73 -19.97
N ILE A 254 -28.30 12.78 -19.10
CA ILE A 254 -28.12 11.37 -19.44
C ILE A 254 -29.19 10.49 -18.78
N THR A 255 -29.62 10.83 -17.54
CA THR A 255 -30.48 9.96 -16.74
C THR A 255 -31.37 10.74 -15.76
N ASP A 256 -32.56 10.20 -15.48
CA ASP A 256 -33.50 10.71 -14.47
C ASP A 256 -33.24 10.08 -13.07
N ARG A 257 -32.17 9.28 -12.90
CA ARG A 257 -31.91 8.61 -11.62
C ARG A 257 -31.52 9.60 -10.52
N PRO A 258 -32.03 9.40 -9.30
CA PRO A 258 -31.62 10.22 -8.18
C PRO A 258 -30.10 10.05 -7.89
N VAL A 259 -29.47 11.17 -7.60
CA VAL A 259 -28.05 11.25 -7.30
C VAL A 259 -27.84 11.45 -5.79
N GLU A 260 -27.03 10.64 -5.19
CA GLU A 260 -26.53 10.80 -3.80
C GLU A 260 -25.03 11.08 -3.81
N ILE A 261 -24.59 12.05 -3.03
CA ILE A 261 -23.18 12.41 -2.92
C ILE A 261 -22.66 11.93 -1.58
N ARG A 262 -21.61 11.11 -1.60
CA ARG A 262 -20.92 10.64 -0.40
C ARG A 262 -19.52 11.21 -0.34
N LEU A 263 -19.35 12.23 0.49
CA LEU A 263 -18.02 12.75 0.82
C LEU A 263 -17.29 11.77 1.74
N LYS A 264 -15.96 11.70 1.58
CA LYS A 264 -15.12 10.90 2.47
C LYS A 264 -15.10 11.57 3.85
N PRO A 265 -15.64 10.93 4.91
CA PRO A 265 -15.65 11.54 6.22
C PRO A 265 -14.24 11.77 6.75
N ASN A 266 -14.03 12.86 7.47
CA ASN A 266 -12.78 13.16 8.15
C ASN A 266 -12.44 12.04 9.15
N ARG A 267 -11.15 11.71 9.29
CA ARG A 267 -10.69 10.60 10.16
C ARG A 267 -11.16 10.72 11.61
N THR A 268 -11.31 11.96 12.11
CA THR A 268 -11.75 12.28 13.48
C THR A 268 -13.27 12.25 13.67
N GLN A 269 -14.04 12.25 12.59
CA GLN A 269 -15.51 12.38 12.61
C GLN A 269 -16.23 11.12 12.10
N ARG A 270 -15.50 10.02 11.88
CA ARG A 270 -16.11 8.76 11.40
C ARG A 270 -17.00 8.15 12.47
N LEU A 271 -18.30 8.18 12.23
CA LEU A 271 -19.25 7.37 12.96
C LEU A 271 -19.23 5.92 12.42
N SER A 272 -19.62 4.95 13.24
CA SER A 272 -19.66 3.54 12.85
C SER A 272 -20.54 3.24 11.62
N ASN A 273 -21.52 4.10 11.33
CA ASN A 273 -22.46 3.95 10.22
C ASN A 273 -22.01 4.63 8.92
N ASP A 274 -20.87 5.34 8.92
CA ASP A 274 -20.33 6.03 7.74
C ASP A 274 -19.45 5.13 6.87
N SER A 275 -19.67 3.82 6.90
CA SER A 275 -18.89 2.92 6.06
C SER A 275 -19.38 2.99 4.60
N ILE A 276 -18.46 2.76 3.66
CA ILE A 276 -18.81 2.67 2.24
C ILE A 276 -19.76 1.49 1.98
N GLU A 277 -19.59 0.39 2.73
CA GLU A 277 -20.43 -0.80 2.64
C GLU A 277 -21.89 -0.48 3.01
N ALA A 278 -22.12 0.35 4.04
CA ALA A 278 -23.47 0.79 4.41
C ALA A 278 -24.10 1.64 3.31
N ALA A 279 -23.37 2.56 2.70
CA ALA A 279 -23.84 3.35 1.58
C ALA A 279 -24.17 2.48 0.35
N LEU A 280 -23.33 1.50 0.03
CA LEU A 280 -23.53 0.58 -1.10
C LEU A 280 -24.68 -0.42 -0.89
N ALA A 281 -25.05 -0.71 0.35
CA ALA A 281 -26.19 -1.58 0.66
C ALA A 281 -27.54 -0.92 0.30
N ASN A 282 -27.58 0.41 0.18
CA ASN A 282 -28.80 1.21 0.13
C ASN A 282 -29.21 1.60 -1.31
N ASP A 283 -29.76 0.64 -2.06
CA ASP A 283 -30.40 0.81 -3.39
C ASP A 283 -29.54 1.53 -4.45
N VAL A 284 -28.24 1.27 -4.47
CA VAL A 284 -27.30 1.88 -5.41
C VAL A 284 -27.38 1.19 -6.77
N HIS A 285 -27.63 1.98 -7.84
CA HIS A 285 -27.55 1.56 -9.23
C HIS A 285 -26.09 1.41 -9.67
N CYS A 286 -25.28 2.46 -9.46
CA CYS A 286 -23.83 2.43 -9.65
C CYS A 286 -23.13 3.43 -8.74
N LEU A 287 -21.82 3.22 -8.56
CA LEU A 287 -20.94 4.19 -7.93
C LEU A 287 -20.13 4.93 -9.00
N VAL A 288 -20.07 6.26 -8.93
CA VAL A 288 -19.24 7.10 -9.80
C VAL A 288 -18.11 7.73 -8.99
N THR A 289 -16.88 7.60 -9.48
CA THR A 289 -15.73 8.25 -8.87
C THR A 289 -14.65 8.59 -9.92
N TYR A 290 -13.69 9.45 -9.58
CA TYR A 290 -12.54 9.70 -10.45
C TYR A 290 -11.52 8.56 -10.32
N ASN A 291 -10.86 8.42 -9.14
CA ASN A 291 -9.88 7.36 -8.93
C ASN A 291 -9.90 6.77 -7.50
N SER A 292 -11.01 6.87 -6.78
CA SER A 292 -11.10 6.30 -5.44
C SER A 292 -11.19 4.78 -5.49
N ILE A 293 -10.58 4.11 -4.50
CA ILE A 293 -10.77 2.67 -4.23
C ILE A 293 -12.26 2.31 -4.04
N ALA A 294 -13.13 3.29 -3.77
CA ALA A 294 -14.57 3.08 -3.67
C ALA A 294 -15.18 2.37 -4.90
N ALA A 295 -14.59 2.52 -6.10
CA ALA A 295 -15.00 1.77 -7.27
C ALA A 295 -14.81 0.25 -7.09
N LEU A 296 -13.64 -0.18 -6.61
CA LEU A 296 -13.39 -1.59 -6.29
C LEU A 296 -14.26 -2.09 -5.13
N GLU A 297 -14.49 -1.24 -4.12
CA GLU A 297 -15.38 -1.55 -3.00
C GLU A 297 -16.82 -1.74 -3.48
N ALA A 298 -17.28 -0.96 -4.48
CA ALA A 298 -18.59 -1.13 -5.11
C ALA A 298 -18.69 -2.47 -5.86
N LEU A 299 -17.71 -2.80 -6.71
CA LEU A 299 -17.67 -4.09 -7.40
C LEU A 299 -17.71 -5.26 -6.41
N ASN A 300 -16.92 -5.19 -5.34
CA ASN A 300 -16.90 -6.20 -4.27
C ASN A 300 -18.22 -6.30 -3.50
N ALA A 301 -19.01 -5.23 -3.47
CA ALA A 301 -20.36 -5.22 -2.90
C ALA A 301 -21.45 -5.72 -3.87
N GLY A 302 -21.11 -6.06 -5.10
CA GLY A 302 -22.02 -6.43 -6.17
C GLY A 302 -22.79 -5.21 -6.70
N ARG A 303 -22.13 -4.05 -6.78
CA ARG A 303 -22.66 -2.83 -7.40
C ARG A 303 -21.74 -2.40 -8.54
N PRO A 304 -22.29 -2.07 -9.72
CA PRO A 304 -21.53 -1.52 -10.83
C PRO A 304 -20.80 -0.23 -10.43
N ALA A 305 -19.71 0.06 -11.14
CA ALA A 305 -18.96 1.29 -10.93
C ALA A 305 -18.59 1.96 -12.25
N ILE A 306 -18.43 3.28 -12.20
CA ILE A 306 -17.83 4.10 -13.26
C ILE A 306 -16.61 4.80 -12.67
N ALA A 307 -15.43 4.51 -13.21
CA ALA A 307 -14.16 5.10 -12.79
C ALA A 307 -13.66 6.05 -13.89
N LEU A 308 -13.84 7.36 -13.69
CA LEU A 308 -13.55 8.40 -14.70
C LEU A 308 -12.08 8.78 -14.82
N GLY A 309 -11.20 8.21 -13.99
CA GLY A 309 -9.76 8.41 -14.01
C GLY A 309 -9.00 7.12 -13.74
N PRO A 310 -7.66 7.17 -13.67
CA PRO A 310 -6.82 5.98 -13.46
C PRO A 310 -7.22 5.23 -12.19
N ASN A 311 -7.73 4.00 -12.32
CA ASN A 311 -8.30 3.24 -11.21
C ASN A 311 -8.12 1.73 -11.42
N CYS A 312 -7.79 1.00 -10.38
CA CYS A 312 -7.66 -0.46 -10.47
C CYS A 312 -8.96 -1.18 -10.87
N ALA A 313 -10.12 -0.58 -10.62
CA ALA A 313 -11.40 -1.13 -11.05
C ALA A 313 -11.70 -0.90 -12.54
N SER A 314 -11.05 0.07 -13.20
CA SER A 314 -11.30 0.40 -14.62
C SER A 314 -10.97 -0.74 -15.59
N ILE A 315 -10.28 -1.76 -15.11
CA ILE A 315 -9.99 -2.98 -15.88
C ILE A 315 -11.29 -3.76 -16.19
N VAL A 316 -12.27 -3.73 -15.28
CA VAL A 316 -13.52 -4.50 -15.38
C VAL A 316 -14.77 -3.64 -15.10
N CYS A 317 -14.68 -2.32 -15.08
CA CYS A 317 -15.84 -1.45 -14.91
C CYS A 317 -15.92 -0.40 -16.03
N ASN A 318 -17.05 0.32 -16.09
CA ASN A 318 -17.21 1.41 -17.05
C ASN A 318 -16.26 2.58 -16.72
N THR A 319 -15.86 3.31 -17.75
CA THR A 319 -14.93 4.45 -17.63
C THR A 319 -15.50 5.75 -18.18
N LYS A 320 -16.72 5.72 -18.72
CA LYS A 320 -17.42 6.87 -19.29
C LYS A 320 -18.76 7.08 -18.61
N LEU A 321 -19.11 8.34 -18.36
CA LEU A 321 -20.33 8.69 -17.65
C LEU A 321 -21.60 8.37 -18.47
N GLU A 322 -21.49 8.47 -19.80
CA GLU A 322 -22.55 8.19 -20.76
C GLU A 322 -23.03 6.73 -20.71
N GLU A 323 -22.23 5.86 -20.13
CA GLU A 323 -22.55 4.44 -19.99
C GLU A 323 -23.41 4.14 -18.75
N VAL A 324 -23.84 5.16 -18.00
CA VAL A 324 -24.55 5.00 -16.72
C VAL A 324 -25.81 4.14 -16.80
N GLU A 325 -26.50 4.12 -17.95
CA GLU A 325 -27.69 3.25 -18.18
C GLU A 325 -27.32 1.90 -18.84
N ASN A 326 -26.08 1.74 -19.29
CA ASN A 326 -25.59 0.51 -19.92
C ASN A 326 -24.31 0.01 -19.23
N LEU A 327 -24.45 -0.34 -17.94
CA LEU A 327 -23.33 -0.70 -17.09
C LEU A 327 -22.86 -2.13 -17.34
N HIS A 328 -21.56 -2.28 -17.45
CA HIS A 328 -20.91 -3.59 -17.36
C HIS A 328 -21.02 -4.12 -15.93
N THR A 329 -21.42 -5.38 -15.81
CA THR A 329 -21.49 -6.13 -14.55
C THR A 329 -20.57 -7.33 -14.65
N PRO A 330 -19.34 -7.22 -14.16
CA PRO A 330 -18.36 -8.30 -14.29
C PRO A 330 -18.91 -9.60 -13.70
N ASP A 331 -18.69 -10.70 -14.40
CA ASP A 331 -19.06 -12.01 -13.90
C ASP A 331 -18.10 -12.51 -12.82
N LYS A 332 -18.31 -13.75 -12.36
CA LYS A 332 -17.48 -14.34 -11.31
C LYS A 332 -16.03 -14.51 -11.76
N ASP A 333 -15.79 -14.87 -13.01
CA ASP A 333 -14.46 -15.18 -13.52
C ASP A 333 -13.66 -13.90 -13.75
N GLU A 334 -14.28 -12.84 -14.31
CA GLU A 334 -13.70 -11.52 -14.44
C GLU A 334 -13.31 -10.93 -13.07
N MET A 335 -14.23 -11.01 -12.08
CA MET A 335 -13.94 -10.53 -10.72
C MET A 335 -12.88 -11.37 -10.03
N THR A 336 -12.88 -12.69 -10.22
CA THR A 336 -11.83 -13.55 -9.64
C THR A 336 -10.47 -13.23 -10.24
N ALA A 337 -10.39 -13.04 -11.55
CA ALA A 337 -9.17 -12.65 -12.23
C ALA A 337 -8.63 -11.30 -11.72
N LEU A 338 -9.51 -10.28 -11.64
CA LEU A 338 -9.15 -8.98 -11.08
C LEU A 338 -8.64 -9.09 -9.64
N MET A 339 -9.38 -9.75 -8.78
CA MET A 339 -9.06 -9.83 -7.35
C MET A 339 -7.79 -10.66 -7.12
N SER A 340 -7.57 -11.73 -7.88
CA SER A 340 -6.31 -12.50 -7.85
C SER A 340 -5.14 -11.63 -8.30
N HIS A 341 -5.26 -10.92 -9.41
CA HIS A 341 -4.25 -9.98 -9.86
C HIS A 341 -3.92 -8.93 -8.80
N LEU A 342 -4.93 -8.22 -8.26
CA LEU A 342 -4.74 -7.20 -7.24
C LEU A 342 -4.18 -7.75 -5.91
N SER A 343 -4.42 -9.02 -5.60
CA SER A 343 -3.87 -9.67 -4.41
C SER A 343 -2.34 -9.80 -4.48
N TYR A 344 -1.78 -9.88 -5.69
CA TYR A 344 -0.34 -9.86 -5.97
C TYR A 344 0.22 -8.44 -6.22
N CYS A 345 -0.63 -7.43 -6.16
CA CYS A 345 -0.23 -6.03 -6.17
C CYS A 345 -0.28 -5.39 -4.77
N GLN A 346 -0.57 -6.17 -3.72
CA GLN A 346 -0.55 -5.72 -2.33
C GLN A 346 0.19 -6.72 -1.45
N PHE A 347 0.87 -6.19 -0.44
CA PHE A 347 1.85 -6.93 0.33
C PHE A 347 1.76 -6.60 1.81
N SER A 348 2.03 -7.58 2.66
CA SER A 348 2.30 -7.38 4.07
C SER A 348 3.64 -6.66 4.27
N ARG A 349 3.85 -6.10 5.45
CA ARG A 349 5.14 -5.49 5.80
C ARG A 349 6.31 -6.47 5.61
N ASN A 350 6.09 -7.72 5.94
CA ASN A 350 7.09 -8.77 5.82
C ASN A 350 7.50 -9.03 4.36
N GLU A 351 6.52 -9.12 3.48
CA GLU A 351 6.75 -9.31 2.04
C GLU A 351 7.42 -8.09 1.39
N LEU A 352 7.18 -6.89 1.95
CA LEU A 352 7.93 -5.70 1.55
C LEU A 352 9.40 -5.79 1.96
N MET A 353 9.67 -6.25 3.19
CA MET A 353 11.03 -6.31 3.73
C MET A 353 11.88 -7.43 3.13
N ASN A 354 11.30 -8.59 2.85
CA ASN A 354 12.04 -9.75 2.36
C ASN A 354 12.29 -9.76 0.84
N GLY A 355 11.79 -8.74 0.13
CA GLY A 355 11.97 -8.57 -1.31
C GLY A 355 10.90 -9.23 -2.19
N PHE A 356 9.97 -10.03 -1.62
CA PHE A 356 8.89 -10.64 -2.40
C PHE A 356 8.07 -9.61 -3.17
N ALA A 357 7.72 -8.50 -2.53
CA ALA A 357 7.01 -7.41 -3.19
C ALA A 357 7.80 -6.79 -4.35
N TRP A 358 9.11 -6.60 -4.15
CA TRP A 358 10.00 -6.05 -5.16
C TRP A 358 10.11 -6.96 -6.38
N ASP A 359 10.34 -8.25 -6.13
CA ASP A 359 10.45 -9.25 -7.18
C ASP A 359 9.15 -9.34 -7.97
N THR A 360 7.99 -9.44 -7.27
CA THR A 360 6.66 -9.56 -7.89
C THR A 360 6.30 -8.35 -8.78
N VAL A 361 6.58 -7.14 -8.32
CA VAL A 361 6.25 -5.91 -9.08
C VAL A 361 7.18 -5.72 -10.30
N ASN A 362 8.37 -6.32 -10.28
CA ASN A 362 9.34 -6.29 -11.37
C ASN A 362 9.34 -7.57 -12.23
N GLU A 363 8.48 -8.55 -11.96
CA GLU A 363 8.24 -9.64 -12.90
C GLU A 363 7.82 -9.06 -14.26
N SER A 364 8.36 -9.61 -15.33
CA SER A 364 8.11 -9.13 -16.69
C SER A 364 6.60 -9.14 -16.99
N ARG A 365 6.06 -7.97 -17.29
CA ARG A 365 4.70 -7.77 -17.79
C ARG A 365 4.68 -7.87 -19.30
#